data_f77d0c51aae82a6f71192f2854249ce7
#
_entry.id   f77d0c51aae82a6f71192f2854249ce7
#
_cell.length_a   1.000
_cell.length_b   1.000
_cell.length_c   1.000
_cell.angle_alpha   90.00
_cell.angle_beta   90.00
_cell.angle_gamma   90.00
#
_symmetry.space_group_name_H-M   'P 1'
#
loop_
_entity.id
_entity.type
_entity.pdbx_description
1 polymer ?
#
loop_
_entity_poly.entity_id
_entity_poly.type
_entity_poly.pdbx_seq_one_letter_code
_entity_poly.pdbx_strand_id
1 'polypeptide(L)'
;MKKALILLFILVFPSAIYVFLTAGKAKSFIRLEYFGPKTPIHINENGKVKVDTAFYQVPGFSFYNQLGKSVNSGFFSGKIWVAYFVHIHDAEKAPSMAVLMNRIEERTDLDTALQLVTFALDSESVKNMQDYVSTIHAGKKRTFFSGNTQALNDLATEGFYKPLKLSYDNGFNQFFLIDKEGHIRGIYNGLQVKDIDKLVDEIGMMEAEYFLKKQIREEKEGKVKDRDAI
;
A
#
# COMPACT_ATOMS: atom_id res chain seq x y z
N MET A 1 31.45 51.70 -2.37
CA MET A 1 31.55 50.39 -1.74
C MET A 1 30.32 50.04 -0.89
N LYS A 2 29.86 50.86 0.08
CA LYS A 2 28.68 50.54 0.95
C LYS A 2 27.36 50.28 0.17
N LYS A 3 27.06 51.05 -0.89
CA LYS A 3 25.86 50.90 -1.71
C LYS A 3 25.84 49.56 -2.50
N ALA A 4 26.99 49.11 -3.02
CA ALA A 4 27.11 47.84 -3.72
C ALA A 4 26.92 46.63 -2.77
N LEU A 5 27.41 46.77 -1.54
CA LEU A 5 27.25 45.71 -0.51
C LEU A 5 25.80 45.57 -0.07
N ILE A 6 25.06 46.66 0.04
CA ILE A 6 23.61 46.65 0.36
C ILE A 6 22.80 45.97 -0.78
N LEU A 7 23.12 46.32 -2.04
CA LEU A 7 22.50 45.72 -3.22
C LEU A 7 22.74 44.19 -3.28
N LEU A 8 24.01 43.77 -3.01
CA LEU A 8 24.38 42.37 -2.96
C LEU A 8 23.58 41.62 -1.86
N PHE A 9 23.46 42.24 -0.67
CA PHE A 9 22.73 41.64 0.42
C PHE A 9 21.23 41.46 0.11
N ILE A 10 20.60 42.47 -0.52
CA ILE A 10 19.18 42.40 -0.93
C ILE A 10 18.96 41.31 -1.98
N LEU A 11 19.92 41.03 -2.85
CA LEU A 11 19.81 40.00 -3.88
C LEU A 11 20.07 38.57 -3.35
N VAL A 12 21.14 38.44 -2.53
CA VAL A 12 21.59 37.10 -2.05
C VAL A 12 20.79 36.61 -0.87
N PHE A 13 20.32 37.47 0.02
CA PHE A 13 19.62 37.11 1.24
C PHE A 13 18.28 36.35 0.98
N PRO A 14 17.37 36.84 0.10
CA PRO A 14 16.15 36.10 -0.25
C PRO A 14 16.43 34.74 -0.90
N SER A 15 17.46 34.70 -1.77
CA SER A 15 17.86 33.46 -2.42
C SER A 15 18.43 32.44 -1.43
N ALA A 16 19.23 32.88 -0.46
CA ALA A 16 19.74 32.02 0.61
C ALA A 16 18.63 31.48 1.53
N ILE A 17 17.66 32.33 1.88
CA ILE A 17 16.47 31.90 2.64
C ILE A 17 15.68 30.88 1.84
N TYR A 18 15.45 31.13 0.56
CA TYR A 18 14.73 30.18 -0.31
C TYR A 18 15.44 28.81 -0.36
N VAL A 19 16.75 28.79 -0.58
CA VAL A 19 17.56 27.56 -0.58
C VAL A 19 17.51 26.88 0.79
N PHE A 20 17.63 27.63 1.88
CA PHE A 20 17.55 27.07 3.25
C PHE A 20 16.18 26.44 3.54
N LEU A 21 15.09 27.08 3.17
CA LEU A 21 13.72 26.58 3.35
C LEU A 21 13.41 25.36 2.45
N THR A 22 13.97 25.32 1.24
CA THR A 22 13.79 24.20 0.32
C THR A 22 14.70 23.02 0.66
N ALA A 23 15.95 23.26 1.06
CA ALA A 23 16.88 22.22 1.48
C ALA A 23 16.39 21.46 2.73
N GLY A 24 15.72 22.17 3.67
CA GLY A 24 15.12 21.55 4.86
C GLY A 24 13.91 20.67 4.53
N LYS A 25 13.14 21.02 3.51
CA LYS A 25 11.95 20.24 3.08
C LYS A 25 12.30 18.97 2.30
N ALA A 26 13.46 18.93 1.67
CA ALA A 26 13.87 17.81 0.81
C ALA A 26 14.19 16.51 1.55
N LYS A 27 14.17 16.47 2.88
CA LYS A 27 14.51 15.27 3.69
C LYS A 27 13.40 14.79 4.63
N SER A 28 12.26 15.45 4.69
CA SER A 28 11.14 15.01 5.50
C SER A 28 10.22 14.10 4.66
N PHE A 29 10.67 12.88 4.40
CA PHE A 29 9.80 11.87 3.82
C PHE A 29 8.78 11.44 4.88
N ILE A 30 7.50 11.66 4.62
CA ILE A 30 6.41 11.13 5.43
C ILE A 30 6.37 9.63 5.14
N ARG A 31 6.90 8.84 6.06
CA ARG A 31 6.77 7.38 6.01
C ARG A 31 5.37 7.02 6.48
N LEU A 32 4.68 6.19 5.70
CA LEU A 32 3.39 5.64 6.12
C LEU A 32 3.55 4.76 7.37
N GLU A 33 2.56 4.79 8.25
CA GLU A 33 2.53 3.98 9.46
C GLU A 33 2.38 2.48 9.14
N TYR A 34 2.77 1.64 10.11
CA TYR A 34 2.50 0.21 10.12
C TYR A 34 1.32 -0.06 11.04
N PHE A 35 0.28 -0.66 10.50
CA PHE A 35 -0.95 -1.02 11.21
C PHE A 35 -0.87 -2.46 11.73
N GLY A 36 -1.61 -2.71 12.82
CA GLY A 36 -1.68 -4.02 13.48
C GLY A 36 -0.70 -4.21 14.64
N PRO A 37 -0.68 -5.41 15.25
CA PRO A 37 0.18 -5.73 16.37
C PRO A 37 1.66 -5.55 16.06
N LYS A 38 2.40 -5.04 17.04
CA LYS A 38 3.86 -4.89 16.97
C LYS A 38 4.50 -5.80 18.03
N THR A 39 5.41 -6.68 17.61
CA THR A 39 6.07 -7.63 18.50
C THR A 39 7.56 -7.31 18.58
N PRO A 40 8.12 -7.11 19.78
CA PRO A 40 9.56 -6.94 19.93
C PRO A 40 10.27 -8.25 19.57
N ILE A 41 11.32 -8.16 18.74
CA ILE A 41 12.18 -9.28 18.37
C ILE A 41 13.62 -8.98 18.76
N HIS A 42 14.37 -10.01 19.14
CA HIS A 42 15.78 -9.89 19.47
C HIS A 42 16.62 -10.33 18.27
N ILE A 43 17.38 -9.40 17.71
CA ILE A 43 18.30 -9.67 16.60
C ILE A 43 19.72 -9.69 17.16
N ASN A 44 20.49 -10.74 16.82
CA ASN A 44 21.92 -10.80 17.17
C ASN A 44 22.72 -10.19 16.01
N GLU A 45 23.25 -9.00 16.21
CA GLU A 45 24.06 -8.28 15.23
C GLU A 45 25.48 -8.12 15.78
N ASN A 46 26.44 -8.84 15.19
CA ASN A 46 27.85 -8.85 15.61
C ASN A 46 28.08 -9.20 17.10
N GLY A 47 27.35 -10.19 17.62
CA GLY A 47 27.44 -10.63 19.00
C GLY A 47 26.75 -9.72 20.02
N LYS A 48 26.04 -8.67 19.57
CA LYS A 48 25.22 -7.81 20.44
C LYS A 48 23.75 -8.08 20.17
N VAL A 49 22.97 -8.28 21.22
CA VAL A 49 21.53 -8.42 21.14
C VAL A 49 20.93 -7.02 21.00
N LYS A 50 20.25 -6.78 19.86
CA LYS A 50 19.49 -5.56 19.59
C LYS A 50 18.01 -5.90 19.59
N VAL A 51 17.20 -5.07 20.23
CA VAL A 51 15.74 -5.17 20.16
C VAL A 51 15.27 -4.46 18.89
N ASP A 52 14.55 -5.17 18.05
CA ASP A 52 13.87 -4.63 16.86
C ASP A 52 12.37 -4.92 16.94
N THR A 53 11.58 -4.41 16.01
CA THR A 53 10.12 -4.55 15.98
C THR A 53 9.70 -5.34 14.76
N ALA A 54 9.04 -6.49 14.96
CA ALA A 54 8.30 -7.16 13.90
C ALA A 54 6.91 -6.53 13.77
N PHE A 55 6.58 -6.08 12.57
CA PHE A 55 5.27 -5.54 12.23
C PHE A 55 4.34 -6.64 11.76
N TYR A 56 3.05 -6.43 11.96
CA TYR A 56 2.02 -7.35 11.49
C TYR A 56 2.06 -7.52 9.96
N GLN A 57 1.99 -8.76 9.53
CA GLN A 57 1.86 -9.11 8.11
C GLN A 57 0.53 -9.82 7.87
N VAL A 58 -0.08 -9.57 6.72
CA VAL A 58 -1.28 -10.28 6.27
C VAL A 58 -0.99 -11.78 6.23
N PRO A 59 -1.84 -12.63 6.81
CA PRO A 59 -1.66 -14.07 6.78
C PRO A 59 -1.60 -14.63 5.35
N GLY A 60 -0.85 -15.71 5.17
CA GLY A 60 -0.85 -16.43 3.91
C GLY A 60 -2.23 -16.97 3.54
N PHE A 61 -2.60 -16.87 2.27
CA PHE A 61 -3.86 -17.39 1.73
C PHE A 61 -3.68 -18.02 0.35
N SER A 62 -4.65 -18.80 -0.07
CA SER A 62 -4.73 -19.35 -1.43
C SER A 62 -6.19 -19.50 -1.83
N PHE A 63 -6.60 -18.83 -2.91
CA PHE A 63 -7.96 -18.84 -3.43
C PHE A 63 -7.97 -18.95 -4.94
N TYR A 64 -9.13 -19.24 -5.53
CA TYR A 64 -9.32 -19.22 -6.96
C TYR A 64 -9.62 -17.79 -7.43
N ASN A 65 -8.97 -17.39 -8.51
CA ASN A 65 -9.25 -16.09 -9.13
C ASN A 65 -10.42 -16.19 -10.13
N GLN A 66 -10.82 -15.04 -10.71
CA GLN A 66 -11.88 -14.94 -11.72
C GLN A 66 -11.64 -15.78 -12.99
N LEU A 67 -10.46 -16.32 -13.20
CA LEU A 67 -10.11 -17.22 -14.31
C LEU A 67 -10.10 -18.70 -13.88
N GLY A 68 -10.52 -19.01 -12.64
CA GLY A 68 -10.49 -20.35 -12.08
C GLY A 68 -9.08 -20.86 -11.75
N LYS A 69 -8.06 -19.99 -11.72
CA LYS A 69 -6.70 -20.37 -11.36
C LYS A 69 -6.47 -20.17 -9.86
N SER A 70 -5.84 -21.13 -9.21
CA SER A 70 -5.39 -21.00 -7.83
C SER A 70 -4.24 -20.00 -7.75
N VAL A 71 -4.38 -18.98 -6.89
CA VAL A 71 -3.37 -17.95 -6.64
C VAL A 71 -3.16 -17.84 -5.14
N ASN A 72 -1.92 -17.91 -4.70
CA ASN A 72 -1.55 -17.73 -3.30
C ASN A 72 -1.03 -16.32 -3.03
N SER A 73 -0.95 -15.95 -1.75
CA SER A 73 -0.48 -14.63 -1.30
C SER A 73 0.94 -14.29 -1.74
N GLY A 74 1.78 -15.29 -2.04
CA GLY A 74 3.13 -15.09 -2.57
C GLY A 74 3.16 -14.38 -3.94
N PHE A 75 2.06 -14.41 -4.69
CA PHE A 75 1.91 -13.64 -5.94
C PHE A 75 2.05 -12.13 -5.73
N PHE A 76 1.71 -11.65 -4.53
CA PHE A 76 1.76 -10.23 -4.17
C PHE A 76 3.10 -9.83 -3.55
N SER A 77 3.99 -10.78 -3.26
CA SER A 77 5.33 -10.48 -2.73
C SER A 77 6.10 -9.55 -3.67
N GLY A 78 6.68 -8.50 -3.12
CA GLY A 78 7.38 -7.48 -3.88
C GLY A 78 6.49 -6.47 -4.63
N LYS A 79 5.16 -6.54 -4.47
CA LYS A 79 4.19 -5.64 -5.08
C LYS A 79 3.44 -4.85 -4.01
N ILE A 80 3.07 -3.62 -4.33
CA ILE A 80 2.08 -2.86 -3.56
C ILE A 80 0.70 -3.34 -3.99
N TRP A 81 -0.20 -3.54 -3.05
CA TRP A 81 -1.54 -3.96 -3.39
C TRP A 81 -2.60 -3.34 -2.48
N VAL A 82 -3.78 -3.16 -3.07
CA VAL A 82 -4.97 -2.66 -2.37
C VAL A 82 -5.99 -3.77 -2.32
N ALA A 83 -6.50 -4.07 -1.14
CA ALA A 83 -7.48 -5.12 -0.91
C ALA A 83 -8.78 -4.58 -0.33
N TYR A 84 -9.89 -5.20 -0.68
CA TYR A 84 -11.15 -5.05 0.05
C TYR A 84 -11.97 -6.35 0.00
N PHE A 85 -12.88 -6.48 0.97
CA PHE A 85 -13.80 -7.60 1.09
C PHE A 85 -15.21 -7.11 0.79
N VAL A 86 -15.98 -7.91 0.06
CA VAL A 86 -17.33 -7.53 -0.34
C VAL A 86 -18.24 -8.74 -0.52
N HIS A 87 -19.51 -8.60 -0.11
CA HIS A 87 -20.59 -9.44 -0.58
C HIS A 87 -21.07 -8.91 -1.92
N ILE A 88 -20.77 -9.61 -3.01
CA ILE A 88 -21.03 -9.12 -4.38
C ILE A 88 -22.52 -8.98 -4.70
N HIS A 89 -23.38 -9.63 -3.91
CA HIS A 89 -24.84 -9.52 -3.99
C HIS A 89 -25.43 -8.39 -3.13
N ASP A 90 -24.61 -7.67 -2.37
CA ASP A 90 -25.03 -6.45 -1.67
C ASP A 90 -25.31 -5.34 -2.70
N ALA A 91 -26.59 -5.10 -2.99
CA ALA A 91 -27.03 -4.19 -4.05
C ALA A 91 -26.64 -2.72 -3.78
N GLU A 92 -26.31 -2.35 -2.57
CA GLU A 92 -25.92 -0.99 -2.17
C GLU A 92 -24.40 -0.82 -2.14
N LYS A 93 -23.71 -1.71 -1.42
CA LYS A 93 -22.26 -1.55 -1.16
C LYS A 93 -21.39 -2.05 -2.31
N ALA A 94 -21.73 -3.19 -2.92
CA ALA A 94 -20.88 -3.77 -3.95
C ALA A 94 -20.68 -2.83 -5.15
N PRO A 95 -21.73 -2.19 -5.72
CA PRO A 95 -21.56 -1.22 -6.79
C PRO A 95 -20.77 0.02 -6.34
N SER A 96 -21.05 0.53 -5.13
CA SER A 96 -20.38 1.73 -4.60
C SER A 96 -18.88 1.50 -4.43
N MET A 97 -18.48 0.37 -3.84
CA MET A 97 -17.07 0.02 -3.66
C MET A 97 -16.40 -0.29 -5.01
N ALA A 98 -17.11 -0.90 -5.96
CA ALA A 98 -16.59 -1.15 -7.30
C ALA A 98 -16.26 0.14 -8.04
N VAL A 99 -17.13 1.16 -7.97
CA VAL A 99 -16.89 2.50 -8.55
C VAL A 99 -15.66 3.16 -7.94
N LEU A 100 -15.48 3.08 -6.63
CA LEU A 100 -14.32 3.67 -5.96
C LEU A 100 -13.02 2.90 -6.27
N MET A 101 -13.10 1.58 -6.45
CA MET A 101 -11.95 0.81 -6.92
C MET A 101 -11.58 1.17 -8.38
N ASN A 102 -12.56 1.41 -9.26
CA ASN A 102 -12.31 1.91 -10.62
C ASN A 102 -11.58 3.26 -10.57
N ARG A 103 -12.00 4.17 -9.68
CA ARG A 103 -11.33 5.46 -9.47
C ARG A 103 -9.86 5.28 -9.05
N ILE A 104 -9.54 4.32 -8.18
CA ILE A 104 -8.14 4.01 -7.81
C ILE A 104 -7.39 3.54 -9.07
N GLU A 105 -7.97 2.60 -9.83
CA GLU A 105 -7.35 2.03 -11.02
C GLU A 105 -7.03 3.11 -12.07
N GLU A 106 -7.98 3.97 -12.38
CA GLU A 106 -7.82 5.07 -13.35
C GLU A 106 -6.71 6.06 -12.94
N ARG A 107 -6.64 6.40 -11.65
CA ARG A 107 -5.64 7.35 -11.15
C ARG A 107 -4.25 6.77 -10.97
N THR A 108 -4.13 5.45 -10.96
CA THR A 108 -2.86 4.71 -10.78
C THR A 108 -2.50 3.87 -12.01
N ASP A 109 -3.09 4.16 -13.17
CA ASP A 109 -2.95 3.32 -14.37
C ASP A 109 -1.51 3.21 -14.89
N LEU A 110 -0.68 4.22 -14.65
CA LEU A 110 0.72 4.24 -15.08
C LEU A 110 1.63 3.32 -14.24
N ASP A 111 1.17 2.87 -13.05
CA ASP A 111 1.96 1.98 -12.21
C ASP A 111 1.70 0.51 -12.50
N THR A 112 2.73 -0.19 -12.96
CA THR A 112 2.68 -1.63 -13.25
C THR A 112 2.88 -2.51 -12.01
N ALA A 113 3.39 -1.96 -10.91
CA ALA A 113 3.68 -2.70 -9.68
C ALA A 113 2.47 -2.80 -8.73
N LEU A 114 1.45 -1.94 -8.91
CA LEU A 114 0.24 -1.96 -8.11
C LEU A 114 -0.68 -3.11 -8.53
N GLN A 115 -1.25 -3.81 -7.54
CA GLN A 115 -2.29 -4.82 -7.72
C GLN A 115 -3.55 -4.43 -6.96
N LEU A 116 -4.72 -4.61 -7.55
CA LEU A 116 -6.02 -4.34 -6.93
C LEU A 116 -6.75 -5.65 -6.69
N VAL A 117 -7.14 -5.92 -5.44
CA VAL A 117 -7.62 -7.23 -5.01
C VAL A 117 -9.01 -7.11 -4.41
N THR A 118 -9.94 -7.89 -4.92
CA THR A 118 -11.30 -8.01 -4.39
C THR A 118 -11.50 -9.43 -3.87
N PHE A 119 -11.86 -9.55 -2.60
CA PHE A 119 -12.27 -10.82 -2.00
C PHE A 119 -13.79 -10.87 -1.94
N ALA A 120 -14.41 -11.72 -2.78
CA ALA A 120 -15.84 -11.95 -2.75
C ALA A 120 -16.17 -12.94 -1.63
N LEU A 121 -16.86 -12.47 -0.60
CA LEU A 121 -17.22 -13.26 0.58
C LEU A 121 -18.33 -14.28 0.31
N ASP A 122 -19.02 -14.13 -0.82
CA ASP A 122 -20.04 -15.07 -1.28
C ASP A 122 -19.37 -16.26 -2.00
N SER A 123 -20.02 -17.43 -1.92
CA SER A 123 -19.57 -18.61 -2.68
C SER A 123 -20.00 -18.47 -4.14
N GLU A 124 -19.06 -18.12 -5.01
CA GLU A 124 -19.33 -17.84 -6.41
C GLU A 124 -18.67 -18.83 -7.35
N SER A 125 -19.41 -19.20 -8.40
CA SER A 125 -18.84 -19.91 -9.54
C SER A 125 -17.92 -18.98 -10.34
N VAL A 126 -16.96 -19.56 -11.06
CA VAL A 126 -16.07 -18.78 -11.96
C VAL A 126 -16.88 -17.96 -12.96
N LYS A 127 -17.99 -18.50 -13.47
CA LYS A 127 -18.88 -17.80 -14.41
C LYS A 127 -19.52 -16.57 -13.78
N ASN A 128 -20.14 -16.72 -12.60
CA ASN A 128 -20.77 -15.60 -11.89
C ASN A 128 -19.75 -14.51 -11.57
N MET A 129 -18.54 -14.91 -11.19
CA MET A 129 -17.46 -13.96 -10.94
C MET A 129 -17.05 -13.20 -12.22
N GLN A 130 -16.97 -13.88 -13.36
CA GLN A 130 -16.67 -13.25 -14.65
C GLN A 130 -17.79 -12.28 -15.08
N ASP A 131 -19.05 -12.68 -14.87
CA ASP A 131 -20.19 -11.82 -15.13
C ASP A 131 -20.18 -10.55 -14.26
N TYR A 132 -19.86 -10.70 -12.97
CA TYR A 132 -19.67 -9.56 -12.05
C TYR A 132 -18.53 -8.64 -12.51
N VAL A 133 -17.35 -9.20 -12.79
CA VAL A 133 -16.17 -8.45 -13.28
C VAL A 133 -16.49 -7.64 -14.54
N SER A 134 -17.26 -8.23 -15.46
CA SER A 134 -17.71 -7.56 -16.69
C SER A 134 -18.69 -6.42 -16.41
N THR A 135 -19.63 -6.64 -15.47
CA THR A 135 -20.64 -5.65 -15.09
C THR A 135 -20.03 -4.40 -14.47
N ILE A 136 -18.99 -4.56 -13.64
CA ILE A 136 -18.32 -3.42 -12.98
C ILE A 136 -17.20 -2.80 -13.82
N HIS A 137 -16.99 -3.25 -15.05
CA HIS A 137 -15.96 -2.76 -15.98
C HIS A 137 -14.56 -2.75 -15.36
N ALA A 138 -14.20 -3.85 -14.66
CA ALA A 138 -12.91 -3.97 -13.99
C ALA A 138 -11.75 -4.01 -14.99
N GLY A 139 -10.70 -3.25 -14.71
CA GLY A 139 -9.49 -3.23 -15.53
C GLY A 139 -8.57 -4.43 -15.30
N LYS A 140 -7.43 -4.44 -15.99
CA LYS A 140 -6.50 -5.58 -16.03
C LYS A 140 -5.68 -5.79 -14.75
N LYS A 141 -5.55 -4.76 -13.92
CA LYS A 141 -4.80 -4.81 -12.64
C LYS A 141 -5.56 -5.49 -11.51
N ARG A 142 -6.83 -5.83 -11.75
CA ARG A 142 -7.73 -6.37 -10.72
C ARG A 142 -7.73 -7.88 -10.70
N THR A 143 -7.55 -8.41 -9.49
CA THR A 143 -7.71 -9.83 -9.19
C THR A 143 -8.92 -10.00 -8.26
N PHE A 144 -9.83 -10.87 -8.63
CA PHE A 144 -11.02 -11.18 -7.84
C PHE A 144 -10.88 -12.60 -7.32
N PHE A 145 -10.98 -12.76 -6.02
CA PHE A 145 -10.95 -14.05 -5.35
C PHE A 145 -12.34 -14.51 -4.93
N SER A 146 -12.61 -15.77 -5.18
CA SER A 146 -13.79 -16.47 -4.68
C SER A 146 -13.40 -17.88 -4.24
N GLY A 147 -14.32 -18.59 -3.59
CA GLY A 147 -14.08 -19.98 -3.20
C GLY A 147 -14.71 -20.33 -1.87
N ASN A 148 -13.93 -20.94 -0.97
CA ASN A 148 -14.43 -21.32 0.33
C ASN A 148 -14.81 -20.09 1.16
N THR A 149 -16.12 -19.88 1.33
CA THR A 149 -16.70 -18.73 2.06
C THR A 149 -16.16 -18.63 3.49
N GLN A 150 -16.02 -19.77 4.19
CA GLN A 150 -15.48 -19.76 5.55
C GLN A 150 -14.03 -19.25 5.58
N ALA A 151 -13.18 -19.76 4.70
CA ALA A 151 -11.77 -19.33 4.62
C ALA A 151 -11.63 -17.85 4.22
N LEU A 152 -12.52 -17.35 3.35
CA LEU A 152 -12.56 -15.94 2.96
C LEU A 152 -13.01 -15.05 4.12
N ASN A 153 -14.04 -15.46 4.87
CA ASN A 153 -14.50 -14.77 6.07
C ASN A 153 -13.44 -14.82 7.19
N ASP A 154 -12.76 -15.94 7.38
CA ASP A 154 -11.67 -16.05 8.36
C ASP A 154 -10.50 -15.13 7.97
N LEU A 155 -10.14 -15.06 6.70
CA LEU A 155 -9.12 -14.10 6.25
C LEU A 155 -9.56 -12.66 6.51
N ALA A 156 -10.81 -12.31 6.22
CA ALA A 156 -11.34 -10.98 6.48
C ALA A 156 -11.34 -10.66 7.98
N THR A 157 -11.95 -11.49 8.79
CA THR A 157 -12.16 -11.23 10.22
C THR A 157 -10.87 -11.37 11.02
N GLU A 158 -10.19 -12.51 10.94
CA GLU A 158 -9.01 -12.82 11.74
C GLU A 158 -7.73 -12.25 11.14
N GLY A 159 -7.66 -12.13 9.79
CA GLY A 159 -6.48 -11.64 9.08
C GLY A 159 -6.44 -10.13 8.86
N PHE A 160 -7.58 -9.44 8.89
CA PHE A 160 -7.60 -7.99 8.63
C PHE A 160 -8.32 -7.22 9.75
N TYR A 161 -9.57 -7.53 10.03
CA TYR A 161 -10.37 -6.69 10.94
C TYR A 161 -9.96 -6.81 12.40
N LYS A 162 -9.82 -8.02 12.92
CA LYS A 162 -9.48 -8.25 14.33
C LYS A 162 -8.09 -7.73 14.74
N PRO A 163 -7.00 -7.97 13.98
CA PRO A 163 -5.69 -7.42 14.32
C PRO A 163 -5.66 -5.89 14.31
N LEU A 164 -6.52 -5.27 13.49
CA LEU A 164 -6.64 -3.82 13.34
C LEU A 164 -7.70 -3.20 14.28
N LYS A 165 -8.38 -4.04 15.08
CA LYS A 165 -9.48 -3.64 15.99
C LYS A 165 -10.63 -2.92 15.25
N LEU A 166 -10.93 -3.36 14.03
CA LEU A 166 -12.02 -2.81 13.22
C LEU A 166 -13.32 -3.58 13.48
N SER A 167 -14.44 -2.87 13.49
CA SER A 167 -15.78 -3.47 13.49
C SER A 167 -16.21 -3.79 12.06
N TYR A 168 -16.93 -4.89 11.90
CA TYR A 168 -17.56 -5.30 10.64
C TYR A 168 -19.09 -5.52 10.79
N ASP A 169 -19.67 -5.02 11.88
CA ASP A 169 -21.10 -5.19 12.19
C ASP A 169 -22.02 -4.58 11.11
N ASN A 170 -21.55 -3.55 10.42
CA ASN A 170 -22.22 -2.93 9.28
C ASN A 170 -21.67 -3.42 7.92
N GLY A 171 -21.00 -4.57 7.90
CA GLY A 171 -20.35 -5.15 6.75
C GLY A 171 -18.93 -4.63 6.50
N PHE A 172 -18.24 -5.29 5.58
CA PHE A 172 -16.87 -4.97 5.23
C PHE A 172 -16.86 -3.77 4.27
N ASN A 173 -16.38 -2.62 4.73
CA ASN A 173 -16.39 -1.36 3.97
C ASN A 173 -15.04 -0.65 3.94
N GLN A 174 -13.96 -1.34 4.32
CA GLN A 174 -12.61 -0.78 4.29
C GLN A 174 -11.84 -1.24 3.05
N PHE A 175 -11.00 -0.31 2.54
CA PHE A 175 -9.87 -0.62 1.68
C PHE A 175 -8.59 -0.67 2.52
N PHE A 176 -7.73 -1.61 2.22
CA PHE A 176 -6.46 -1.81 2.88
C PHE A 176 -5.33 -1.60 1.88
N LEU A 177 -4.37 -0.75 2.20
CA LEU A 177 -3.15 -0.58 1.44
C LEU A 177 -2.06 -1.45 2.05
N ILE A 178 -1.50 -2.36 1.26
CA ILE A 178 -0.51 -3.34 1.71
C ILE A 178 0.80 -3.12 0.93
N ASP A 179 1.91 -3.19 1.64
CA ASP A 179 3.25 -2.99 1.08
C ASP A 179 3.84 -4.27 0.47
N LYS A 180 5.04 -4.14 -0.08
CA LYS A 180 5.76 -5.23 -0.77
C LYS A 180 6.13 -6.40 0.12
N GLU A 181 6.19 -6.18 1.43
CA GLU A 181 6.49 -7.16 2.45
C GLU A 181 5.22 -7.77 3.09
N GLY A 182 4.04 -7.28 2.71
CA GLY A 182 2.74 -7.76 3.22
C GLY A 182 2.27 -7.05 4.49
N HIS A 183 2.84 -5.89 4.84
CA HIS A 183 2.37 -5.10 5.98
C HIS A 183 1.23 -4.17 5.56
N ILE A 184 0.25 -4.00 6.45
CA ILE A 184 -0.82 -3.02 6.24
C ILE A 184 -0.29 -1.63 6.57
N ARG A 185 -0.34 -0.72 5.58
CA ARG A 185 0.20 0.63 5.63
C ARG A 185 -0.87 1.71 5.57
N GLY A 186 -2.13 1.34 5.30
CA GLY A 186 -3.27 2.25 5.28
C GLY A 186 -4.60 1.52 5.38
N ILE A 187 -5.59 2.20 5.97
CA ILE A 187 -6.97 1.75 6.14
C ILE A 187 -7.87 2.91 5.76
N TYR A 188 -8.81 2.68 4.85
CA TYR A 188 -9.63 3.74 4.27
C TYR A 188 -11.09 3.31 4.21
N ASN A 189 -12.01 4.23 4.46
CA ASN A 189 -13.42 3.95 4.32
C ASN A 189 -13.79 3.89 2.83
N GLY A 190 -14.12 2.69 2.37
CA GLY A 190 -14.49 2.40 0.98
C GLY A 190 -15.85 2.95 0.53
N LEU A 191 -16.55 3.70 1.38
CA LEU A 191 -17.79 4.42 1.05
C LEU A 191 -17.57 5.93 0.98
N GLN A 192 -16.33 6.41 1.16
CA GLN A 192 -16.00 7.84 1.17
C GLN A 192 -14.97 8.19 0.10
N VAL A 193 -15.36 9.01 -0.86
CA VAL A 193 -14.48 9.46 -1.96
C VAL A 193 -13.20 10.11 -1.42
N LYS A 194 -13.29 10.91 -0.34
CA LYS A 194 -12.13 11.57 0.26
C LYS A 194 -11.07 10.59 0.76
N ASP A 195 -11.50 9.47 1.35
CA ASP A 195 -10.59 8.43 1.83
C ASP A 195 -9.91 7.71 0.66
N ILE A 196 -10.62 7.55 -0.45
CA ILE A 196 -10.05 6.97 -1.67
C ILE A 196 -9.05 7.92 -2.34
N ASP A 197 -9.30 9.23 -2.33
CA ASP A 197 -8.33 10.21 -2.82
C ASP A 197 -7.05 10.17 -1.97
N LYS A 198 -7.19 10.09 -0.63
CA LYS A 198 -6.07 9.90 0.28
C LYS A 198 -5.31 8.58 0.01
N LEU A 199 -6.02 7.48 -0.23
CA LEU A 199 -5.41 6.18 -0.59
C LEU A 199 -4.53 6.31 -1.84
N VAL A 200 -5.02 6.98 -2.88
CA VAL A 200 -4.26 7.19 -4.13
C VAL A 200 -2.98 8.00 -3.87
N ASP A 201 -3.08 9.08 -3.07
CA ASP A 201 -1.92 9.88 -2.71
C ASP A 201 -0.88 9.07 -1.89
N GLU A 202 -1.35 8.22 -0.97
CA GLU A 202 -0.50 7.38 -0.14
C GLU A 202 0.12 6.20 -0.90
N ILE A 203 -0.49 5.70 -1.97
CA ILE A 203 0.16 4.77 -2.92
C ILE A 203 1.42 5.44 -3.51
N GLY A 204 1.29 6.68 -4.03
CA GLY A 204 2.42 7.41 -4.57
C GLY A 204 3.53 7.69 -3.52
N MET A 205 3.15 7.98 -2.28
CA MET A 205 4.10 8.14 -1.17
C MET A 205 4.87 6.83 -0.90
N MET A 206 4.18 5.69 -0.91
CA MET A 206 4.81 4.39 -0.69
C MET A 206 5.79 4.03 -1.81
N GLU A 207 5.44 4.29 -3.04
CA GLU A 207 6.34 4.10 -4.19
C GLU A 207 7.59 4.93 -4.08
N ALA A 208 7.45 6.20 -3.74
CA ALA A 208 8.56 7.09 -3.49
C ALA A 208 9.45 6.61 -2.32
N GLU A 209 8.86 6.04 -1.25
CA GLU A 209 9.60 5.43 -0.14
C GLU A 209 10.49 4.28 -0.64
N TYR A 210 9.96 3.39 -1.49
CA TYR A 210 10.72 2.27 -2.05
C TYR A 210 11.81 2.71 -3.02
N PHE A 211 11.50 3.70 -3.85
CA PHE A 211 12.48 4.28 -4.77
C PHE A 211 13.70 4.84 -4.04
N LEU A 212 13.46 5.61 -2.99
CA LEU A 212 14.55 6.17 -2.16
C LEU A 212 15.34 5.10 -1.42
N LYS A 213 14.65 4.11 -0.83
CA LYS A 213 15.34 2.97 -0.18
C LYS A 213 16.29 2.26 -1.15
N LYS A 214 15.85 2.10 -2.40
CA LYS A 214 16.67 1.51 -3.46
C LYS A 214 17.90 2.36 -3.77
N GLN A 215 17.73 3.68 -3.97
CA GLN A 215 18.85 4.58 -4.24
C GLN A 215 19.88 4.60 -3.11
N ILE A 216 19.42 4.69 -1.84
CA ILE A 216 20.32 4.68 -0.67
C ILE A 216 21.11 3.37 -0.59
N ARG A 217 20.49 2.24 -0.94
CA ARG A 217 21.18 0.94 -0.96
C ARG A 217 22.24 0.89 -2.04
N GLU A 218 21.92 1.30 -3.26
CA GLU A 218 22.83 1.33 -4.40
C GLU A 218 24.03 2.25 -4.13
N GLU A 219 23.82 3.42 -3.51
CA GLU A 219 24.88 4.32 -3.11
C GLU A 219 25.81 3.71 -2.05
N LYS A 220 25.26 2.98 -1.08
CA LYS A 220 26.07 2.27 -0.06
C LYS A 220 26.89 1.14 -0.68
N GLU A 221 26.29 0.35 -1.56
CA GLU A 221 26.96 -0.76 -2.25
C GLU A 221 28.08 -0.24 -3.18
N GLY A 222 27.89 0.89 -3.87
CA GLY A 222 28.91 1.56 -4.66
C GLY A 222 30.10 2.00 -3.81
N LYS A 223 29.85 2.67 -2.68
CA LYS A 223 30.91 3.12 -1.76
C LYS A 223 31.71 1.98 -1.11
N VAL A 224 31.13 0.79 -0.95
CA VAL A 224 31.83 -0.41 -0.46
C VAL A 224 32.77 -0.94 -1.54
N LYS A 225 32.30 -1.08 -2.78
CA LYS A 225 33.13 -1.54 -3.89
C LYS A 225 34.36 -0.67 -4.16
N ASP A 226 34.18 0.66 -4.06
CA ASP A 226 35.30 1.63 -4.24
C ASP A 226 36.34 1.51 -3.12
N ARG A 227 35.96 1.13 -1.90
CA ARG A 227 36.89 0.88 -0.78
C ARG A 227 37.66 -0.43 -0.90
N ASP A 228 37.04 -1.45 -1.46
CA ASP A 228 37.66 -2.78 -1.61
C ASP A 228 38.56 -2.84 -2.88
N ALA A 229 38.54 -1.78 -3.71
CA ALA A 229 39.36 -1.64 -4.91
C ALA A 229 40.68 -0.84 -4.71
N ILE A 230 40.91 -0.31 -3.49
CA ILE A 230 42.12 0.41 -3.09
C ILE A 230 42.97 -0.45 -2.18
#